data_4b6dadad6333ba1f4d586000b0495457
#
_entry.id   4b6dadad6333ba1f4d586000b0495457
#
_cell.length_a   1.000
_cell.length_b   1.000
_cell.length_c   1.000
_cell.angle_alpha   90.00
_cell.angle_beta   90.00
_cell.angle_gamma   90.00
#
_symmetry.space_group_name_H-M   'P 1'
#
loop_
_entity.id
_entity.type
_entity.pdbx_description
1 polymer ?
#
loop_
_entity_poly.entity_id
_entity_poly.type
_entity_poly.pdbx_seq_one_letter_code
_entity_poly.pdbx_strand_id
1 'polypeptide(L)'
;MADENRKTEGKQGFIDSLLNPPKCSMLRMIVIGIVGGVLIWGGLNMGMEYTNRSDFCMSCHEMTIPFEELKKTVHYKNRSGTTVQCADCHVASSKTPTDYIFKSFQKLMAARDVIGHIKGTLDTPEKYEAHRLVMAERVWERMKERDSKECRNCHDFKTMDPAKQKDRSVTKHEGAIEDGKTCIDCHKGIAHKPVHLKQDPAAQAQPAATPAPQTEAAAPAKPDEKPAAPAAAVAPAAVAAAPAATAAATAATPGAAPAKPAKAEATTGGVTALDWSKVPARQIKVFYPGQAGLEWIMNKADHSSASDIIEKKRACAKCHEGDANEVGTAIVTGKPVGASKTVMEPNPPAGKVGFIPVSFQATHDDSKIYFRFEWVPPKNGDKKLDAKNEVKLTMMFDGGGTVEGSELNGCWGTCHVDLKTMKDAKDDKKTKYITGADLATGKFMDLIQYRSGKGLGPVDGWVDSERHMDGGKSQLKAEGRKEGNKWVVIFERAKAGGGKGDHAITPDKVYNFGFALHEDYTNARFHYVSLGYQFGLDKPSPGVKNYIDVQKQ
;
A
#
# COMPACT_ATOMS: atom_id res chain seq x y z
N MET A 1 -85.14 29.90 57.30
CA MET A 1 -83.90 30.50 56.92
C MET A 1 -83.08 29.40 56.34
N ALA A 2 -83.13 29.28 55.07
CA ALA A 2 -82.40 28.36 54.27
C ALA A 2 -81.18 29.10 53.74
N ASP A 3 -80.21 28.29 53.36
CA ASP A 3 -79.10 28.65 52.43
C ASP A 3 -77.84 29.18 53.11
N GLU A 4 -76.84 28.36 52.98
CA GLU A 4 -75.46 28.63 52.55
C GLU A 4 -74.54 27.46 52.88
N ASN A 5 -74.46 26.51 51.98
CA ASN A 5 -73.29 25.68 51.91
C ASN A 5 -73.13 25.14 50.49
N ARG A 6 -72.91 26.03 49.55
CA ARG A 6 -72.42 25.66 48.23
C ARG A 6 -70.89 25.57 48.30
N LYS A 7 -70.40 24.38 48.65
CA LYS A 7 -68.97 24.10 48.53
C LYS A 7 -68.51 24.30 47.10
N THR A 8 -67.63 25.23 46.92
CA THR A 8 -66.80 25.40 45.72
C THR A 8 -66.01 24.15 45.51
N GLU A 9 -66.42 23.30 44.58
CA GLU A 9 -65.55 22.29 43.99
C GLU A 9 -64.46 23.02 43.16
N GLY A 10 -63.33 23.27 43.81
CA GLY A 10 -62.18 23.79 43.15
C GLY A 10 -61.70 22.77 42.07
N LYS A 11 -61.65 23.21 40.84
CA LYS A 11 -60.97 22.48 39.77
C LYS A 11 -59.55 22.20 40.24
N GLN A 12 -59.29 20.98 40.74
CA GLN A 12 -57.91 20.53 40.95
C GLN A 12 -57.18 20.76 39.65
N GLY A 13 -56.15 21.60 39.69
CA GLY A 13 -55.32 21.91 38.52
C GLY A 13 -54.70 20.62 37.99
N PHE A 14 -54.52 20.54 36.70
CA PHE A 14 -53.83 19.40 36.01
C PHE A 14 -52.56 18.99 36.73
N ILE A 15 -51.79 19.94 37.26
CA ILE A 15 -50.56 19.73 38.03
C ILE A 15 -50.81 19.05 39.37
N ASP A 16 -51.85 19.43 40.12
CA ASP A 16 -52.25 18.80 41.39
C ASP A 16 -52.71 17.35 41.19
N SER A 17 -53.46 17.09 40.13
CA SER A 17 -53.83 15.70 39.73
C SER A 17 -52.61 14.83 39.31
N LEU A 18 -51.58 15.46 38.79
CA LEU A 18 -50.33 14.79 38.42
C LEU A 18 -49.46 14.46 39.64
N LEU A 19 -49.40 15.37 40.63
CA LEU A 19 -48.55 15.22 41.82
C LEU A 19 -49.17 14.35 42.92
N ASN A 20 -50.53 14.31 43.01
CA ASN A 20 -51.26 13.55 44.03
C ASN A 20 -52.39 12.68 43.42
N PRO A 21 -52.05 11.71 42.55
CA PRO A 21 -53.08 10.87 41.93
C PRO A 21 -53.68 9.86 42.95
N PRO A 22 -55.02 9.61 42.97
CA PRO A 22 -55.57 8.49 43.71
C PRO A 22 -55.01 7.16 43.22
N LYS A 23 -54.86 6.16 44.12
CA LYS A 23 -54.15 4.89 43.84
C LYS A 23 -54.56 4.19 42.54
N CYS A 24 -55.82 4.20 42.15
CA CYS A 24 -56.28 3.67 40.84
C CYS A 24 -55.95 4.57 39.65
N SER A 25 -55.70 5.86 39.88
CA SER A 25 -55.27 6.83 38.84
C SER A 25 -53.79 6.73 38.56
N MET A 26 -52.94 6.35 39.53
CA MET A 26 -51.50 6.20 39.38
C MET A 26 -51.12 5.14 38.33
N LEU A 27 -51.77 3.98 38.34
CA LEU A 27 -51.55 2.94 37.35
C LEU A 27 -51.94 3.43 35.93
N ARG A 28 -53.04 4.15 35.78
CA ARG A 28 -53.46 4.75 34.50
C ARG A 28 -52.43 5.78 34.00
N MET A 29 -51.91 6.62 34.88
CA MET A 29 -50.86 7.60 34.52
C MET A 29 -49.58 6.93 34.07
N ILE A 30 -49.15 5.86 34.74
CA ILE A 30 -47.98 5.05 34.33
C ILE A 30 -48.21 4.43 32.94
N VAL A 31 -49.40 3.82 32.74
CA VAL A 31 -49.73 3.23 31.43
C VAL A 31 -49.75 4.27 30.32
N ILE A 32 -50.38 5.43 30.55
CA ILE A 32 -50.41 6.54 29.59
C ILE A 32 -49.01 7.05 29.33
N GLY A 33 -48.18 7.20 30.37
CA GLY A 33 -46.76 7.59 30.23
C GLY A 33 -45.96 6.61 29.41
N ILE A 34 -46.08 5.31 29.65
CA ILE A 34 -45.42 4.27 28.89
C ILE A 34 -45.88 4.26 27.42
N VAL A 35 -47.19 4.27 27.19
CA VAL A 35 -47.77 4.28 25.84
C VAL A 35 -47.35 5.56 25.09
N GLY A 36 -47.46 6.72 25.75
CA GLY A 36 -47.02 7.99 25.19
C GLY A 36 -45.52 7.99 24.87
N GLY A 37 -44.71 7.49 25.79
CA GLY A 37 -43.26 7.33 25.59
C GLY A 37 -42.91 6.42 24.41
N VAL A 38 -43.58 5.27 24.29
CA VAL A 38 -43.38 4.33 23.16
C VAL A 38 -43.81 4.98 21.82
N LEU A 39 -44.95 5.72 21.82
CA LEU A 39 -45.39 6.38 20.59
C LEU A 39 -44.46 7.52 20.17
N ILE A 40 -44.00 8.34 21.11
CA ILE A 40 -43.05 9.42 20.85
C ILE A 40 -41.71 8.84 20.36
N TRP A 41 -41.17 7.84 21.08
CA TRP A 41 -39.91 7.18 20.71
C TRP A 41 -40.02 6.48 19.36
N GLY A 42 -41.10 5.72 19.12
CA GLY A 42 -41.40 5.06 17.86
C GLY A 42 -41.53 6.04 16.70
N GLY A 43 -42.28 7.11 16.92
CA GLY A 43 -42.48 8.19 15.94
C GLY A 43 -41.16 8.89 15.58
N LEU A 44 -40.34 9.21 16.58
CA LEU A 44 -39.00 9.80 16.35
C LEU A 44 -38.10 8.85 15.54
N ASN A 45 -38.07 7.55 15.89
CA ASN A 45 -37.27 6.57 15.16
C ASN A 45 -37.78 6.40 13.72
N MET A 46 -39.08 6.30 13.52
CA MET A 46 -39.67 6.20 12.19
C MET A 46 -39.37 7.44 11.34
N GLY A 47 -39.46 8.64 11.93
CA GLY A 47 -39.12 9.89 11.26
C GLY A 47 -37.63 9.97 10.91
N MET A 48 -36.73 9.53 11.81
CA MET A 48 -35.30 9.47 11.54
C MET A 48 -34.97 8.46 10.45
N GLU A 49 -35.61 7.29 10.41
CA GLU A 49 -35.40 6.28 9.37
C GLU A 49 -35.94 6.74 8.02
N TYR A 50 -37.12 7.32 7.99
CA TYR A 50 -37.70 7.91 6.78
C TYR A 50 -36.77 8.97 6.17
N THR A 51 -36.25 9.88 7.00
CA THR A 51 -35.33 10.94 6.55
C THR A 51 -33.91 10.45 6.25
N ASN A 52 -33.57 9.16 6.43
CA ASN A 52 -32.32 8.54 5.99
C ASN A 52 -32.41 7.95 4.58
N ARG A 53 -33.59 7.75 4.04
CA ARG A 53 -33.77 7.19 2.71
C ARG A 53 -33.21 8.13 1.64
N SER A 54 -32.56 7.58 0.62
CA SER A 54 -32.06 8.39 -0.49
C SER A 54 -33.16 9.14 -1.20
N ASP A 55 -34.38 8.57 -1.29
CA ASP A 55 -35.55 9.23 -1.88
C ASP A 55 -35.89 10.55 -1.16
N PHE A 56 -35.78 10.58 0.18
CA PHE A 56 -35.95 11.80 0.94
C PHE A 56 -34.90 12.85 0.62
N CYS A 57 -33.63 12.46 0.51
CA CYS A 57 -32.56 13.39 0.12
C CYS A 57 -32.80 13.93 -1.29
N MET A 58 -33.29 13.08 -2.19
CA MET A 58 -33.57 13.44 -3.59
C MET A 58 -34.84 14.27 -3.77
N SER A 59 -35.62 14.55 -2.73
CA SER A 59 -36.75 15.46 -2.80
C SER A 59 -36.33 16.91 -3.07
N CYS A 60 -35.05 17.25 -2.81
CA CYS A 60 -34.45 18.52 -3.19
C CYS A 60 -33.67 18.36 -4.52
N HIS A 61 -33.93 19.21 -5.48
CA HIS A 61 -33.34 19.11 -6.82
C HIS A 61 -31.81 19.29 -6.84
N GLU A 62 -31.24 20.00 -5.87
CA GLU A 62 -29.79 20.20 -5.74
C GLU A 62 -29.05 18.87 -5.48
N MET A 63 -29.75 17.89 -4.87
CA MET A 63 -29.20 16.60 -4.56
C MET A 63 -29.13 15.66 -5.76
N THR A 64 -29.70 16.04 -6.90
CA THR A 64 -29.60 15.26 -8.14
C THR A 64 -28.17 15.19 -8.64
N ILE A 65 -27.40 16.29 -8.53
CA ILE A 65 -26.00 16.35 -8.98
C ILE A 65 -25.12 15.32 -8.27
N PRO A 66 -25.01 15.33 -6.92
CA PRO A 66 -24.19 14.33 -6.22
C PRO A 66 -24.74 12.90 -6.35
N PHE A 67 -26.05 12.72 -6.52
CA PHE A 67 -26.62 11.38 -6.71
C PHE A 67 -26.26 10.78 -8.07
N GLU A 68 -26.30 11.54 -9.14
CA GLU A 68 -25.86 11.08 -10.47
C GLU A 68 -24.35 10.76 -10.49
N GLU A 69 -23.55 11.43 -9.66
CA GLU A 69 -22.15 11.09 -9.48
C GLU A 69 -21.98 9.77 -8.70
N LEU A 70 -22.73 9.58 -7.61
CA LEU A 70 -22.73 8.34 -6.81
C LEU A 70 -23.08 7.12 -7.67
N LYS A 71 -24.09 7.23 -8.55
CA LYS A 71 -24.52 6.15 -9.45
C LYS A 71 -23.42 5.59 -10.32
N LYS A 72 -22.38 6.37 -10.59
CA LYS A 72 -21.23 5.98 -11.42
C LYS A 72 -20.13 5.29 -10.63
N THR A 73 -20.28 5.10 -9.33
CA THR A 73 -19.25 4.55 -8.43
C THR A 73 -19.53 3.10 -8.04
N VAL A 74 -18.48 2.41 -7.58
CA VAL A 74 -18.59 1.05 -7.03
C VAL A 74 -19.44 0.97 -5.75
N HIS A 75 -19.66 2.09 -5.06
CA HIS A 75 -20.52 2.15 -3.88
C HIS A 75 -22.00 2.08 -4.23
N TYR A 76 -22.37 2.48 -5.43
CA TYR A 76 -23.75 2.34 -5.91
C TYR A 76 -23.98 1.05 -6.70
N LYS A 77 -23.02 0.68 -7.57
CA LYS A 77 -23.12 -0.51 -8.44
C LYS A 77 -21.85 -1.34 -8.34
N ASN A 78 -21.92 -2.48 -7.69
CA ASN A 78 -20.78 -3.38 -7.48
C ASN A 78 -21.14 -4.85 -7.78
N ARG A 79 -20.13 -5.71 -7.74
CA ARG A 79 -20.26 -7.14 -8.04
C ARG A 79 -21.17 -7.91 -7.07
N SER A 80 -21.26 -7.47 -5.82
CA SER A 80 -22.07 -8.12 -4.78
C SER A 80 -23.54 -7.70 -4.80
N GLY A 81 -23.89 -6.67 -5.59
CA GLY A 81 -25.24 -6.10 -5.61
C GLY A 81 -25.60 -5.26 -4.40
N THR A 82 -24.63 -4.98 -3.52
CA THR A 82 -24.83 -4.11 -2.35
C THR A 82 -24.80 -2.64 -2.78
N THR A 83 -25.86 -1.89 -2.48
CA THR A 83 -25.98 -0.47 -2.80
C THR A 83 -25.94 0.36 -1.52
N VAL A 84 -25.11 1.40 -1.54
CA VAL A 84 -24.96 2.35 -0.43
C VAL A 84 -25.99 3.48 -0.55
N GLN A 85 -26.64 3.82 0.55
CA GLN A 85 -27.55 4.95 0.65
C GLN A 85 -26.77 6.23 1.02
N CYS A 86 -27.30 7.42 0.71
CA CYS A 86 -26.66 8.68 1.08
C CYS A 86 -26.36 8.75 2.59
N ALA A 87 -27.29 8.29 3.42
CA ALA A 87 -27.16 8.29 4.86
C ALA A 87 -26.04 7.40 5.39
N ASP A 88 -25.65 6.33 4.68
CA ASP A 88 -24.59 5.42 5.14
C ASP A 88 -23.23 6.10 5.26
N CYS A 89 -22.99 7.13 4.44
CA CYS A 89 -21.76 7.94 4.48
C CYS A 89 -21.95 9.29 5.20
N HIS A 90 -23.16 9.86 5.14
CA HIS A 90 -23.38 11.23 5.60
C HIS A 90 -24.06 11.36 6.96
N VAL A 91 -24.63 10.29 7.49
CA VAL A 91 -25.35 10.27 8.77
C VAL A 91 -24.76 9.22 9.70
N ALA A 92 -24.56 9.58 10.96
CA ALA A 92 -24.05 8.65 11.96
C ALA A 92 -24.97 7.42 12.10
N SER A 93 -24.37 6.25 12.30
CA SER A 93 -25.11 5.03 12.61
C SER A 93 -25.79 5.14 13.98
N SER A 94 -26.75 4.26 14.26
CA SER A 94 -27.42 4.19 15.57
C SER A 94 -26.97 2.97 16.39
N LYS A 95 -25.71 2.54 16.21
CA LYS A 95 -25.19 1.31 16.86
C LYS A 95 -24.95 1.47 18.36
N THR A 96 -24.65 2.67 18.81
CA THR A 96 -24.42 2.98 20.23
C THR A 96 -25.30 4.14 20.68
N PRO A 97 -25.59 4.29 21.99
CA PRO A 97 -26.35 5.44 22.50
C PRO A 97 -25.71 6.78 22.13
N THR A 98 -24.39 6.86 22.17
CA THR A 98 -23.64 8.08 21.77
C THR A 98 -23.80 8.38 20.29
N ASP A 99 -23.80 7.37 19.42
CA ASP A 99 -24.08 7.56 17.99
C ASP A 99 -25.50 8.05 17.74
N TYR A 100 -26.46 7.54 18.51
CA TYR A 100 -27.87 7.97 18.40
C TYR A 100 -28.02 9.44 18.76
N ILE A 101 -27.41 9.88 19.86
CA ILE A 101 -27.42 11.29 20.27
C ILE A 101 -26.76 12.16 19.18
N PHE A 102 -25.61 11.72 18.67
CA PHE A 102 -24.91 12.44 17.63
C PHE A 102 -25.73 12.50 16.32
N LYS A 103 -26.38 11.40 15.93
CA LYS A 103 -27.29 11.35 14.78
C LYS A 103 -28.43 12.34 14.93
N SER A 104 -29.03 12.40 16.12
CA SER A 104 -30.13 13.34 16.43
C SER A 104 -29.67 14.80 16.29
N PHE A 105 -28.46 15.11 16.80
CA PHE A 105 -27.86 16.43 16.65
C PHE A 105 -27.53 16.75 15.17
N GLN A 106 -26.98 15.80 14.40
CA GLN A 106 -26.76 15.98 12.97
C GLN A 106 -28.04 16.32 12.21
N LYS A 107 -29.13 15.61 12.52
CA LYS A 107 -30.45 15.88 11.90
C LYS A 107 -30.98 17.29 12.24
N LEU A 108 -30.77 17.73 13.47
CA LEU A 108 -31.14 19.10 13.86
C LEU A 108 -30.30 20.14 13.10
N MET A 109 -29.00 19.90 12.97
CA MET A 109 -28.09 20.79 12.22
C MET A 109 -28.36 20.78 10.71
N ALA A 110 -28.90 19.70 10.15
CA ALA A 110 -29.33 19.62 8.76
C ALA A 110 -30.50 20.53 8.42
N ALA A 111 -31.23 21.05 9.42
CA ALA A 111 -32.26 22.10 9.21
C ALA A 111 -31.67 23.34 8.51
N ARG A 112 -30.38 23.61 8.71
CA ARG A 112 -29.65 24.67 7.99
C ARG A 112 -29.60 24.46 6.48
N ASP A 113 -29.53 23.22 6.03
CA ASP A 113 -29.48 22.87 4.61
C ASP A 113 -30.86 23.11 3.97
N VAL A 114 -31.96 22.83 4.71
CA VAL A 114 -33.32 23.18 4.29
C VAL A 114 -33.50 24.70 4.18
N ILE A 115 -32.93 25.46 5.11
CA ILE A 115 -32.95 26.94 5.05
C ILE A 115 -32.14 27.42 3.84
N GLY A 116 -31.01 26.77 3.52
CA GLY A 116 -30.20 27.03 2.35
C GLY A 116 -30.97 26.80 1.04
N HIS A 117 -31.74 25.70 0.98
CA HIS A 117 -32.63 25.39 -0.13
C HIS A 117 -33.71 26.49 -0.31
N ILE A 118 -34.42 26.86 0.73
CA ILE A 118 -35.46 27.91 0.68
C ILE A 118 -34.86 29.25 0.23
N LYS A 119 -33.64 29.57 0.62
CA LYS A 119 -32.93 30.79 0.22
C LYS A 119 -32.35 30.74 -1.18
N GLY A 120 -32.42 29.62 -1.87
CA GLY A 120 -31.80 29.43 -3.20
C GLY A 120 -30.28 29.55 -3.20
N THR A 121 -29.63 29.10 -2.11
CA THR A 121 -28.15 29.20 -2.01
C THR A 121 -27.43 28.30 -3.00
N LEU A 122 -28.04 27.16 -3.36
CA LEU A 122 -27.49 26.11 -4.22
C LEU A 122 -28.44 25.73 -5.37
N ASP A 123 -29.43 26.60 -5.67
CA ASP A 123 -30.55 26.31 -6.58
C ASP A 123 -30.16 26.14 -8.05
N THR A 124 -28.92 26.52 -8.44
CA THR A 124 -28.41 26.27 -9.79
C THR A 124 -27.13 25.44 -9.78
N PRO A 125 -26.85 24.70 -10.86
CA PRO A 125 -25.62 23.93 -10.98
C PRO A 125 -24.34 24.77 -10.77
N GLU A 126 -24.34 26.01 -11.21
CA GLU A 126 -23.19 26.93 -11.08
C GLU A 126 -22.97 27.31 -9.62
N LYS A 127 -24.03 27.63 -8.88
CA LYS A 127 -23.95 27.91 -7.44
C LYS A 127 -23.51 26.65 -6.66
N TYR A 128 -24.02 25.49 -7.02
CA TYR A 128 -23.61 24.22 -6.44
C TYR A 128 -22.12 23.96 -6.64
N GLU A 129 -21.60 24.13 -7.89
CA GLU A 129 -20.17 23.93 -8.19
C GLU A 129 -19.29 24.97 -7.48
N ALA A 130 -19.74 26.21 -7.35
CA ALA A 130 -19.00 27.26 -6.63
C ALA A 130 -18.86 26.94 -5.12
N HIS A 131 -19.83 26.27 -4.51
CA HIS A 131 -19.83 25.94 -3.10
C HIS A 131 -19.32 24.51 -2.80
N ARG A 132 -19.12 23.69 -3.82
CA ARG A 132 -18.81 22.25 -3.71
C ARG A 132 -17.60 21.97 -2.82
N LEU A 133 -16.51 22.73 -2.97
CA LEU A 133 -15.29 22.50 -2.17
C LEU A 133 -15.55 22.74 -0.69
N VAL A 134 -16.18 23.87 -0.34
CA VAL A 134 -16.50 24.21 1.06
C VAL A 134 -17.43 23.18 1.70
N MET A 135 -18.39 22.65 0.92
CA MET A 135 -19.26 21.58 1.40
C MET A 135 -18.49 20.27 1.61
N ALA A 136 -17.59 19.94 0.68
CA ALA A 136 -16.75 18.74 0.78
C ALA A 136 -15.81 18.80 1.99
N GLU A 137 -15.15 19.94 2.21
CA GLU A 137 -14.22 20.14 3.35
C GLU A 137 -14.94 19.94 4.69
N ARG A 138 -16.15 20.47 4.86
CA ARG A 138 -16.96 20.25 6.07
C ARG A 138 -17.31 18.78 6.30
N VAL A 139 -17.56 18.03 5.24
CA VAL A 139 -17.83 16.59 5.33
C VAL A 139 -16.56 15.83 5.70
N TRP A 140 -15.44 16.15 5.07
CA TRP A 140 -14.15 15.51 5.37
C TRP A 140 -13.69 15.76 6.79
N GLU A 141 -13.81 17.00 7.29
CA GLU A 141 -13.47 17.36 8.67
C GLU A 141 -14.31 16.55 9.67
N ARG A 142 -15.62 16.52 9.51
CA ARG A 142 -16.52 15.72 10.34
C ARG A 142 -16.22 14.22 10.30
N MET A 143 -15.93 13.66 9.13
CA MET A 143 -15.55 12.26 9.00
C MET A 143 -14.19 11.98 9.66
N LYS A 144 -13.25 12.92 9.60
CA LYS A 144 -11.95 12.83 10.24
C LYS A 144 -12.08 12.86 11.77
N GLU A 145 -12.83 13.80 12.34
CA GLU A 145 -13.11 13.89 13.78
C GLU A 145 -13.72 12.61 14.36
N ARG A 146 -14.43 11.87 13.53
CA ARG A 146 -15.09 10.60 13.90
C ARG A 146 -14.29 9.36 13.50
N ASP A 147 -13.04 9.48 13.18
CA ASP A 147 -12.19 8.38 12.69
C ASP A 147 -12.82 7.63 11.50
N SER A 148 -13.47 8.35 10.60
CA SER A 148 -14.21 7.79 9.45
C SER A 148 -15.15 6.64 9.83
N LYS A 149 -15.86 6.77 10.95
CA LYS A 149 -16.70 5.72 11.53
C LYS A 149 -17.78 5.23 10.56
N GLU A 150 -18.29 6.12 9.72
CA GLU A 150 -19.25 5.81 8.67
C GLU A 150 -18.67 4.79 7.66
N CYS A 151 -17.42 4.95 7.26
CA CYS A 151 -16.71 3.99 6.40
C CYS A 151 -16.48 2.66 7.13
N ARG A 152 -16.10 2.73 8.41
CA ARG A 152 -15.82 1.55 9.26
C ARG A 152 -17.07 0.73 9.59
N ASN A 153 -18.26 1.22 9.29
CA ASN A 153 -19.48 0.42 9.39
C ASN A 153 -19.50 -0.78 8.42
N CYS A 154 -18.81 -0.65 7.29
CA CYS A 154 -18.70 -1.67 6.24
C CYS A 154 -17.25 -2.12 5.99
N HIS A 155 -16.27 -1.25 6.24
CA HIS A 155 -14.84 -1.51 6.04
C HIS A 155 -14.11 -1.54 7.38
N ASP A 156 -13.53 -2.67 7.75
CA ASP A 156 -12.69 -2.80 8.96
C ASP A 156 -11.30 -3.26 8.56
N PHE A 157 -10.27 -2.51 8.94
CA PHE A 157 -8.87 -2.86 8.70
C PHE A 157 -8.49 -4.26 9.22
N LYS A 158 -9.11 -4.70 10.33
CA LYS A 158 -8.84 -6.02 10.92
C LYS A 158 -9.36 -7.17 10.07
N THR A 159 -10.40 -6.92 9.28
CA THR A 159 -11.05 -7.93 8.43
C THR A 159 -10.68 -7.82 6.96
N MET A 160 -9.94 -6.77 6.59
CA MET A 160 -9.40 -6.63 5.23
C MET A 160 -8.32 -7.69 5.00
N ASP A 161 -8.56 -8.60 4.06
CA ASP A 161 -7.60 -9.64 3.67
C ASP A 161 -6.47 -9.03 2.82
N PRO A 162 -5.22 -8.98 3.32
CA PRO A 162 -4.10 -8.42 2.58
C PRO A 162 -3.85 -9.14 1.25
N ALA A 163 -4.10 -10.47 1.21
CA ALA A 163 -3.88 -11.27 0.00
C ALA A 163 -4.83 -10.92 -1.16
N LYS A 164 -5.96 -10.26 -0.85
CA LYS A 164 -6.95 -9.79 -1.84
C LYS A 164 -6.81 -8.32 -2.21
N GLN A 165 -5.86 -7.63 -1.59
CA GLN A 165 -5.55 -6.25 -1.91
C GLN A 165 -4.33 -6.20 -2.83
N LYS A 166 -4.21 -5.10 -3.58
CA LYS A 166 -2.94 -4.80 -4.26
C LYS A 166 -1.87 -4.51 -3.23
N ASP A 167 -0.63 -4.95 -3.44
CA ASP A 167 0.50 -4.74 -2.54
C ASP A 167 0.63 -3.28 -2.07
N ARG A 168 0.49 -2.34 -3.00
CA ARG A 168 0.47 -0.91 -2.69
C ARG A 168 -0.63 -0.53 -1.69
N SER A 169 -1.82 -1.10 -1.82
CA SER A 169 -2.94 -0.79 -0.92
C SER A 169 -2.67 -1.34 0.47
N VAL A 170 -2.11 -2.56 0.57
CA VAL A 170 -1.70 -3.16 1.84
C VAL A 170 -0.71 -2.23 2.56
N THR A 171 0.38 -1.86 1.89
CA THR A 171 1.42 -0.98 2.48
C THR A 171 0.86 0.38 2.91
N LYS A 172 -0.05 0.97 2.10
CA LYS A 172 -0.67 2.26 2.45
C LYS A 172 -1.62 2.15 3.65
N HIS A 173 -2.40 1.08 3.73
CA HIS A 173 -3.31 0.87 4.85
C HIS A 173 -2.55 0.61 6.16
N GLU A 174 -1.50 -0.19 6.11
CA GLU A 174 -0.66 -0.44 7.28
C GLU A 174 0.01 0.86 7.77
N GLY A 175 0.60 1.66 6.87
CA GLY A 175 1.16 2.96 7.24
C GLY A 175 0.11 3.95 7.75
N ALA A 176 -1.12 3.91 7.23
CA ALA A 176 -2.21 4.74 7.72
C ALA A 176 -2.63 4.37 9.15
N ILE A 177 -2.60 3.06 9.48
CA ILE A 177 -2.89 2.58 10.85
C ILE A 177 -1.81 3.07 11.82
N GLU A 178 -0.53 2.93 11.43
CA GLU A 178 0.62 3.38 12.24
C GLU A 178 0.59 4.90 12.49
N ASP A 179 0.26 5.68 11.46
CA ASP A 179 0.20 7.14 11.50
C ASP A 179 -1.11 7.67 12.14
N GLY A 180 -2.04 6.80 12.57
CA GLY A 180 -3.36 7.19 13.09
C GLY A 180 -4.22 7.95 12.09
N LYS A 181 -4.03 7.71 10.78
CA LYS A 181 -4.82 8.34 9.72
C LYS A 181 -6.19 7.69 9.58
N THR A 182 -7.16 8.51 9.23
CA THR A 182 -8.52 8.06 8.96
C THR A 182 -8.71 7.73 7.48
N CYS A 183 -9.77 7.00 7.13
CA CYS A 183 -10.05 6.63 5.74
C CYS A 183 -10.16 7.86 4.84
N ILE A 184 -10.83 8.93 5.32
CA ILE A 184 -11.06 10.14 4.53
C ILE A 184 -9.79 10.97 4.29
N ASP A 185 -8.72 10.77 5.04
CA ASP A 185 -7.45 11.45 4.78
C ASP A 185 -6.89 11.11 3.38
N CYS A 186 -7.18 9.90 2.88
CA CYS A 186 -6.72 9.41 1.59
C CYS A 186 -7.86 9.18 0.59
N HIS A 187 -9.05 8.72 1.05
CA HIS A 187 -10.16 8.32 0.18
C HIS A 187 -11.16 9.44 -0.08
N LYS A 188 -10.68 10.57 -0.60
CA LYS A 188 -11.52 11.68 -1.06
C LYS A 188 -12.01 11.46 -2.49
N GLY A 189 -13.25 11.86 -2.78
CA GLY A 189 -13.82 11.76 -4.13
C GLY A 189 -14.22 10.35 -4.58
N ILE A 190 -14.42 9.40 -3.64
CA ILE A 190 -14.82 8.01 -3.95
C ILE A 190 -16.29 7.85 -4.32
N ALA A 191 -17.13 8.80 -3.90
CA ALA A 191 -18.57 8.79 -4.18
C ALA A 191 -19.02 9.97 -5.06
N HIS A 192 -18.22 11.04 -5.09
CA HIS A 192 -18.51 12.27 -5.82
C HIS A 192 -17.30 12.76 -6.56
N LYS A 193 -17.51 13.68 -7.52
CA LYS A 193 -16.43 14.32 -8.27
C LYS A 193 -15.36 14.90 -7.33
N PRO A 194 -14.09 14.52 -7.49
CA PRO A 194 -13.01 14.97 -6.62
C PRO A 194 -12.73 16.46 -6.84
N VAL A 195 -12.92 17.27 -5.82
CA VAL A 195 -12.72 18.74 -5.86
C VAL A 195 -11.39 19.17 -5.26
N HIS A 196 -10.76 18.35 -4.41
CA HIS A 196 -9.44 18.62 -3.86
C HIS A 196 -8.34 18.67 -4.93
N LEU A 197 -8.57 18.06 -6.09
CA LEU A 197 -7.65 18.09 -7.24
C LEU A 197 -7.70 19.41 -8.02
N LYS A 198 -8.72 20.26 -7.82
CA LYS A 198 -8.86 21.53 -8.51
C LYS A 198 -7.98 22.66 -7.93
N GLN A 199 -7.47 22.50 -6.71
CA GLN A 199 -6.60 23.49 -6.08
C GLN A 199 -5.15 23.42 -6.58
N ASP A 200 -4.77 22.32 -7.23
CA ASP A 200 -3.47 22.15 -7.85
C ASP A 200 -3.63 22.27 -9.37
N PRO A 201 -3.09 23.33 -10.02
CA PRO A 201 -3.14 23.49 -11.47
C PRO A 201 -2.56 22.29 -12.23
N ALA A 202 -1.61 21.55 -11.62
CA ALA A 202 -1.05 20.32 -12.16
C ALA A 202 -1.99 19.12 -12.05
N ALA A 203 -2.94 19.14 -11.11
CA ALA A 203 -3.89 18.05 -10.89
C ALA A 203 -5.10 18.08 -11.85
N GLN A 204 -5.33 19.17 -12.55
CA GLN A 204 -6.42 19.29 -13.52
C GLN A 204 -6.25 18.40 -14.77
N ALA A 205 -5.07 17.81 -14.96
CA ALA A 205 -4.75 16.93 -16.08
C ALA A 205 -5.05 15.43 -15.83
N GLN A 206 -5.55 15.05 -14.64
CA GLN A 206 -5.93 13.66 -14.40
C GLN A 206 -7.40 13.44 -14.80
N PRO A 207 -7.70 12.54 -15.76
CA PRO A 207 -9.05 11.99 -15.88
C PRO A 207 -9.38 11.31 -14.56
N ALA A 208 -10.62 11.48 -14.08
CA ALA A 208 -11.14 10.71 -12.96
C ALA A 208 -10.72 9.25 -13.14
N ALA A 209 -10.20 8.62 -12.09
CA ALA A 209 -9.74 7.25 -12.13
C ALA A 209 -10.82 6.40 -12.81
N THR A 210 -10.57 6.06 -14.04
CA THR A 210 -11.42 5.15 -14.82
C THR A 210 -11.37 3.83 -14.05
N PRO A 211 -12.49 3.23 -13.70
CA PRO A 211 -12.49 1.87 -13.19
C PRO A 211 -11.70 1.02 -14.19
N ALA A 212 -10.81 0.18 -13.70
CA ALA A 212 -10.07 -0.76 -14.53
C ALA A 212 -11.05 -1.42 -15.50
N PRO A 213 -10.71 -1.58 -16.80
CA PRO A 213 -11.60 -2.20 -17.76
C PRO A 213 -11.97 -3.56 -17.21
N GLN A 214 -13.23 -3.70 -16.87
CA GLN A 214 -13.82 -4.99 -16.67
C GLN A 214 -13.77 -5.65 -18.05
N THR A 215 -13.08 -6.77 -18.17
CA THR A 215 -13.21 -7.66 -19.31
C THR A 215 -14.70 -7.93 -19.45
N GLU A 216 -15.32 -7.28 -20.42
CA GLU A 216 -16.65 -7.60 -20.89
C GLU A 216 -16.61 -9.05 -21.36
N ALA A 217 -17.21 -9.93 -20.56
CA ALA A 217 -17.63 -11.22 -21.07
C ALA A 217 -18.65 -10.90 -22.16
N ALA A 218 -18.33 -11.31 -23.39
CA ALA A 218 -19.15 -11.14 -24.57
C ALA A 218 -20.61 -11.46 -24.26
N ALA A 219 -21.49 -10.51 -24.49
CA ALA A 219 -22.91 -10.72 -24.49
C ALA A 219 -23.26 -11.70 -25.64
N PRO A 220 -24.11 -12.71 -25.42
CA PRO A 220 -24.59 -13.54 -26.50
C PRO A 220 -25.46 -12.67 -27.42
N ALA A 221 -25.20 -12.78 -28.71
CA ALA A 221 -25.97 -12.15 -29.78
C ALA A 221 -27.45 -12.50 -29.65
N LYS A 222 -28.31 -11.52 -29.87
CA LYS A 222 -29.76 -11.72 -30.02
C LYS A 222 -30.02 -12.58 -31.26
N PRO A 223 -30.88 -13.61 -31.17
CA PRO A 223 -31.37 -14.28 -32.35
C PRO A 223 -32.49 -13.43 -32.97
N ASP A 224 -32.45 -13.28 -34.27
CA ASP A 224 -33.53 -12.77 -35.11
C ASP A 224 -34.75 -13.69 -35.03
N GLU A 225 -35.90 -13.06 -34.90
CA GLU A 225 -37.22 -13.65 -34.83
C GLU A 225 -37.73 -14.07 -36.25
N LYS A 226 -38.08 -15.34 -36.45
CA LYS A 226 -39.12 -15.74 -37.42
C LYS A 226 -39.72 -17.10 -37.07
N PRO A 227 -40.98 -17.36 -37.43
CA PRO A 227 -41.98 -17.94 -36.53
C PRO A 227 -42.30 -19.43 -36.70
N ALA A 228 -42.81 -19.98 -35.58
CA ALA A 228 -43.80 -21.04 -35.30
C ALA A 228 -44.04 -22.22 -36.29
N ALA A 229 -44.07 -23.44 -35.90
CA ALA A 229 -44.89 -24.34 -35.10
C ALA A 229 -44.60 -25.81 -35.45
N PRO A 230 -45.22 -26.86 -34.88
CA PRO A 230 -45.44 -27.17 -33.47
C PRO A 230 -44.97 -28.58 -33.03
N ALA A 231 -44.89 -28.73 -31.72
CA ALA A 231 -45.10 -29.92 -30.87
C ALA A 231 -44.71 -31.33 -31.26
N ALA A 232 -43.90 -31.99 -30.45
CA ALA A 232 -44.18 -33.32 -29.88
C ALA A 232 -43.35 -33.54 -28.59
N ALA A 233 -44.07 -33.96 -27.58
CA ALA A 233 -43.60 -34.36 -26.27
C ALA A 233 -42.80 -35.66 -26.30
N VAL A 234 -41.93 -35.89 -25.36
CA VAL A 234 -41.84 -37.04 -24.46
C VAL A 234 -40.68 -36.87 -23.48
N ALA A 235 -40.98 -37.04 -22.19
CA ALA A 235 -40.08 -37.15 -21.06
C ALA A 235 -39.63 -38.61 -20.85
N PRO A 236 -39.07 -38.98 -19.69
CA PRO A 236 -37.69 -38.86 -19.21
C PRO A 236 -37.06 -40.23 -18.89
N ALA A 237 -35.75 -40.31 -18.65
CA ALA A 237 -35.13 -41.40 -17.87
C ALA A 237 -33.67 -40.99 -17.57
N ALA A 238 -33.28 -40.82 -16.34
CA ALA A 238 -32.88 -41.78 -15.29
C ALA A 238 -31.37 -42.13 -15.32
N VAL A 239 -30.71 -41.61 -14.35
CA VAL A 239 -29.62 -42.11 -13.48
C VAL A 239 -28.91 -43.41 -13.89
N ALA A 240 -27.57 -43.38 -13.94
CA ALA A 240 -26.76 -44.48 -13.42
C ALA A 240 -25.32 -44.06 -13.11
N ALA A 241 -24.87 -44.56 -12.00
CA ALA A 241 -23.60 -44.33 -11.31
C ALA A 241 -22.41 -45.10 -11.90
N ALA A 242 -21.26 -44.75 -11.38
CA ALA A 242 -19.93 -45.30 -11.57
C ALA A 242 -19.82 -46.87 -11.53
N PRO A 243 -18.70 -47.45 -11.93
CA PRO A 243 -17.72 -47.77 -10.92
C PRO A 243 -16.22 -47.67 -11.32
N ALA A 244 -15.41 -47.68 -10.27
CA ALA A 244 -13.94 -47.83 -10.25
C ALA A 244 -13.52 -49.28 -10.60
N ALA A 245 -12.33 -49.41 -11.18
CA ALA A 245 -11.51 -50.65 -11.13
C ALA A 245 -10.04 -50.25 -11.36
N THR A 246 -9.26 -50.35 -10.44
CA THR A 246 -8.18 -51.19 -9.88
C THR A 246 -7.41 -52.10 -10.83
N ALA A 247 -6.08 -51.98 -10.67
CA ALA A 247 -4.99 -52.97 -10.78
C ALA A 247 -4.56 -53.36 -12.21
N ALA A 248 -3.30 -53.64 -12.50
CA ALA A 248 -2.24 -54.25 -11.74
C ALA A 248 -0.88 -54.04 -12.44
N ALA A 249 0.13 -54.22 -11.65
CA ALA A 249 1.56 -54.22 -11.99
C ALA A 249 1.96 -55.36 -12.94
N THR A 250 3.00 -55.13 -13.73
CA THR A 250 4.02 -56.17 -13.96
C THR A 250 5.41 -55.58 -14.08
N ALA A 251 6.32 -56.23 -13.41
CA ALA A 251 7.74 -55.97 -13.24
C ALA A 251 8.55 -56.38 -14.46
N ALA A 252 9.69 -55.69 -14.65
CA ALA A 252 10.93 -56.29 -15.08
C ALA A 252 12.13 -55.38 -14.80
N THR A 253 12.96 -55.75 -13.93
CA THR A 253 14.39 -55.40 -13.76
C THR A 253 15.25 -56.42 -14.51
N PRO A 254 16.57 -56.28 -14.81
CA PRO A 254 17.58 -55.51 -14.07
C PRO A 254 18.72 -54.90 -14.92
N GLY A 255 19.49 -54.00 -14.30
CA GLY A 255 20.93 -54.01 -14.49
C GLY A 255 21.59 -52.76 -15.03
N ALA A 256 22.06 -51.90 -14.12
CA ALA A 256 23.44 -51.39 -14.13
C ALA A 256 23.72 -50.61 -12.85
N ALA A 257 24.81 -50.94 -12.19
CA ALA A 257 25.25 -50.41 -10.91
C ALA A 257 25.58 -48.91 -10.96
N PRO A 258 25.45 -48.19 -9.81
CA PRO A 258 25.75 -46.77 -9.77
C PRO A 258 27.25 -46.52 -9.75
N ALA A 259 27.70 -45.64 -10.66
CA ALA A 259 29.05 -45.08 -10.60
C ALA A 259 29.21 -44.23 -9.34
N LYS A 260 30.20 -44.55 -8.57
CA LYS A 260 30.67 -43.87 -7.37
C LYS A 260 30.94 -42.39 -7.68
N PRO A 261 30.42 -41.42 -6.90
CA PRO A 261 30.80 -40.04 -7.13
C PRO A 261 32.27 -39.83 -6.81
N ALA A 262 32.96 -39.23 -7.75
CA ALA A 262 34.32 -38.80 -7.57
C ALA A 262 34.39 -37.78 -6.42
N LYS A 263 35.23 -38.02 -5.47
CA LYS A 263 35.62 -37.16 -4.37
C LYS A 263 36.19 -35.88 -4.98
N ALA A 264 35.39 -34.80 -4.97
CA ALA A 264 35.90 -33.46 -5.18
C ALA A 264 36.72 -33.10 -3.95
N GLU A 265 38.00 -32.90 -4.14
CA GLU A 265 38.90 -32.37 -3.13
C GLU A 265 38.39 -31.01 -2.65
N ALA A 266 38.14 -30.93 -1.36
CA ALA A 266 37.77 -29.72 -0.68
C ALA A 266 38.96 -28.74 -0.72
N THR A 267 38.86 -27.69 -1.51
CA THR A 267 39.64 -26.49 -1.28
C THR A 267 39.10 -25.81 -0.02
N THR A 268 39.82 -26.00 1.07
CA THR A 268 39.62 -25.38 2.38
C THR A 268 39.77 -23.88 2.27
N GLY A 269 38.64 -23.18 2.23
CA GLY A 269 38.55 -21.71 2.17
C GLY A 269 37.13 -21.16 2.02
N GLY A 270 36.12 -22.01 2.10
CA GLY A 270 34.71 -21.62 1.98
C GLY A 270 34.21 -20.78 3.15
N VAL A 271 33.25 -19.93 2.86
CA VAL A 271 32.41 -19.23 3.86
C VAL A 271 31.88 -20.25 4.88
N THR A 272 32.06 -19.99 6.17
CA THR A 272 31.69 -20.89 7.24
C THR A 272 30.29 -21.44 7.04
N ALA A 273 30.11 -22.74 7.27
CA ALA A 273 28.82 -23.41 7.09
C ALA A 273 27.81 -22.97 8.19
N LEU A 274 27.15 -21.84 7.95
CA LEU A 274 26.09 -21.32 8.80
C LEU A 274 24.77 -22.04 8.52
N ASP A 275 23.99 -22.26 9.55
CA ASP A 275 22.62 -22.80 9.43
C ASP A 275 21.62 -21.69 9.06
N TRP A 276 21.52 -21.39 7.79
CA TRP A 276 20.63 -20.36 7.25
C TRP A 276 19.13 -20.63 7.49
N SER A 277 18.76 -21.85 7.86
CA SER A 277 17.37 -22.17 8.20
C SER A 277 16.90 -21.48 9.48
N LYS A 278 17.82 -21.11 10.35
CA LYS A 278 17.55 -20.38 11.60
C LYS A 278 17.57 -18.86 11.44
N VAL A 279 18.04 -18.34 10.31
CA VAL A 279 18.11 -16.91 10.05
C VAL A 279 16.80 -16.44 9.40
N PRO A 280 16.08 -15.48 9.96
CA PRO A 280 14.87 -14.93 9.34
C PRO A 280 15.16 -14.38 7.94
N ALA A 281 14.32 -14.74 6.98
CA ALA A 281 14.44 -14.26 5.62
C ALA A 281 13.49 -13.07 5.37
N ARG A 282 14.01 -12.01 4.76
CA ARG A 282 13.25 -10.85 4.30
C ARG A 282 13.10 -10.88 2.79
N GLN A 283 11.89 -10.81 2.27
CA GLN A 283 11.65 -10.63 0.84
C GLN A 283 11.78 -9.16 0.46
N ILE A 284 12.72 -8.86 -0.43
CA ILE A 284 12.99 -7.52 -0.94
C ILE A 284 12.76 -7.52 -2.46
N LYS A 285 11.92 -6.62 -2.96
CA LYS A 285 11.69 -6.45 -4.40
C LYS A 285 12.71 -5.46 -4.95
N VAL A 286 13.63 -5.92 -5.78
CA VAL A 286 14.49 -5.04 -6.57
C VAL A 286 13.82 -4.73 -7.89
N PHE A 287 13.88 -3.49 -8.34
CA PHE A 287 13.19 -3.03 -9.54
C PHE A 287 14.16 -2.35 -10.52
N TYR A 288 13.78 -2.32 -11.79
CA TYR A 288 14.56 -1.60 -12.82
C TYR A 288 14.29 -0.08 -12.70
N PRO A 289 15.29 0.75 -12.40
CA PRO A 289 15.10 2.17 -12.15
C PRO A 289 15.06 3.02 -13.44
N GLY A 290 15.43 2.46 -14.60
CA GLY A 290 15.54 3.21 -15.85
C GLY A 290 16.64 4.27 -15.79
N GLN A 291 16.33 5.46 -16.31
CA GLN A 291 17.22 6.62 -16.34
C GLN A 291 16.86 7.65 -15.27
N ALA A 292 16.21 7.23 -14.18
CA ALA A 292 15.72 8.14 -13.15
C ALA A 292 16.83 8.56 -12.19
N GLY A 293 16.98 9.86 -11.98
CA GLY A 293 17.76 10.46 -10.89
C GLY A 293 16.87 10.78 -9.69
N LEU A 294 17.43 10.71 -8.48
CA LEU A 294 16.70 11.01 -7.25
C LEU A 294 16.16 12.44 -7.21
N GLU A 295 17.00 13.39 -7.57
CA GLU A 295 16.69 14.81 -7.62
C GLU A 295 15.47 15.11 -8.52
N TRP A 296 15.35 14.37 -9.62
CA TRP A 296 14.22 14.48 -10.51
C TRP A 296 12.95 13.80 -9.96
N ILE A 297 13.07 12.62 -9.34
CA ILE A 297 11.94 11.91 -8.74
C ILE A 297 11.30 12.72 -7.62
N MET A 298 12.10 13.46 -6.86
CA MET A 298 11.63 14.31 -5.76
C MET A 298 10.94 15.60 -6.24
N ASN A 299 10.41 15.63 -7.45
CA ASN A 299 9.62 16.74 -7.98
C ASN A 299 8.24 16.84 -7.30
N LYS A 300 7.63 18.06 -7.37
CA LYS A 300 6.35 18.34 -6.71
C LYS A 300 5.15 17.58 -7.31
N ALA A 301 5.22 17.17 -8.57
CA ALA A 301 4.10 16.49 -9.22
C ALA A 301 3.92 15.07 -8.69
N ASP A 302 5.03 14.36 -8.45
CA ASP A 302 5.02 13.00 -7.94
C ASP A 302 5.11 12.95 -6.41
N HIS A 303 5.84 13.90 -5.82
CA HIS A 303 6.08 13.99 -4.39
C HIS A 303 5.74 15.40 -3.88
N SER A 304 4.44 15.73 -3.82
CA SER A 304 3.95 17.04 -3.37
C SER A 304 4.42 17.43 -1.95
N SER A 305 4.77 16.44 -1.14
CA SER A 305 5.36 16.60 0.20
C SER A 305 6.85 16.24 0.24
N ALA A 306 7.60 16.51 -0.82
CA ALA A 306 9.02 16.16 -0.90
C ALA A 306 9.85 16.72 0.27
N SER A 307 9.61 17.97 0.70
CA SER A 307 10.25 18.54 1.89
C SER A 307 9.97 17.72 3.13
N ASP A 308 8.73 17.32 3.36
CA ASP A 308 8.33 16.51 4.50
C ASP A 308 8.98 15.11 4.50
N ILE A 309 9.15 14.52 3.30
CA ILE A 309 9.86 13.24 3.13
C ILE A 309 11.33 13.39 3.52
N ILE A 310 11.99 14.46 3.08
CA ILE A 310 13.41 14.71 3.35
C ILE A 310 13.61 15.09 4.83
N GLU A 311 12.83 16.06 5.35
CA GLU A 311 12.94 16.54 6.73
C GLU A 311 12.66 15.45 7.76
N LYS A 312 11.66 14.60 7.51
CA LYS A 312 11.30 13.49 8.40
C LYS A 312 12.05 12.19 8.08
N LYS A 313 13.01 12.22 7.18
CA LYS A 313 13.82 11.06 6.79
C LYS A 313 13.01 9.80 6.48
N ARG A 314 11.90 9.97 5.73
CA ARG A 314 10.98 8.88 5.41
C ARG A 314 11.53 8.00 4.30
N ALA A 315 11.95 6.79 4.62
CA ALA A 315 12.43 5.84 3.64
C ALA A 315 11.42 5.60 2.49
N CYS A 316 11.91 5.59 1.26
CA CYS A 316 11.10 5.31 0.07
C CYS A 316 10.36 3.96 0.18
N ALA A 317 10.97 2.97 0.82
CA ALA A 317 10.39 1.65 1.08
C ALA A 317 9.09 1.72 1.91
N LYS A 318 8.91 2.71 2.79
CA LYS A 318 7.65 2.87 3.55
C LYS A 318 6.43 3.04 2.65
N CYS A 319 6.61 3.66 1.49
CA CYS A 319 5.55 3.93 0.54
C CYS A 319 5.60 3.02 -0.69
N HIS A 320 6.78 2.62 -1.13
CA HIS A 320 7.03 1.98 -2.43
C HIS A 320 7.45 0.50 -2.36
N GLU A 321 7.60 -0.10 -1.18
CA GLU A 321 7.90 -1.54 -1.08
C GLU A 321 6.81 -2.40 -1.75
N GLY A 322 5.54 -1.98 -1.61
CA GLY A 322 4.40 -2.70 -2.18
C GLY A 322 4.25 -2.56 -3.68
N ASP A 323 4.66 -1.43 -4.28
CA ASP A 323 4.46 -1.13 -5.70
C ASP A 323 5.74 -1.13 -6.55
N ALA A 324 6.87 -1.55 -6.00
CA ALA A 324 8.14 -1.63 -6.71
C ALA A 324 8.05 -2.47 -8.00
N ASN A 325 7.23 -3.52 -8.00
CA ASN A 325 6.95 -4.35 -9.17
C ASN A 325 6.14 -3.58 -10.25
N GLU A 326 5.14 -2.80 -9.87
CA GLU A 326 4.34 -2.00 -10.80
C GLU A 326 5.19 -0.89 -11.42
N VAL A 327 5.97 -0.19 -10.57
CA VAL A 327 6.89 0.87 -11.00
C VAL A 327 7.93 0.32 -11.98
N GLY A 328 8.64 -0.73 -11.61
CA GLY A 328 9.66 -1.34 -12.47
C GLY A 328 9.06 -1.85 -13.80
N THR A 329 7.87 -2.45 -13.77
CA THR A 329 7.19 -2.94 -14.98
C THR A 329 6.76 -1.79 -15.89
N ALA A 330 6.27 -0.68 -15.33
CA ALA A 330 5.96 0.51 -16.12
C ALA A 330 7.23 1.08 -16.78
N ILE A 331 8.33 1.16 -16.03
CA ILE A 331 9.60 1.68 -16.55
C ILE A 331 10.12 0.82 -17.72
N VAL A 332 10.24 -0.50 -17.56
CA VAL A 332 10.77 -1.38 -18.62
C VAL A 332 9.89 -1.47 -19.86
N THR A 333 8.63 -1.07 -19.76
CA THR A 333 7.70 -1.02 -20.90
C THR A 333 7.57 0.37 -21.52
N GLY A 334 8.36 1.35 -21.06
CA GLY A 334 8.33 2.73 -21.56
C GLY A 334 7.03 3.46 -21.22
N LYS A 335 6.30 3.02 -20.21
CA LYS A 335 5.08 3.69 -19.75
C LYS A 335 5.41 4.81 -18.78
N PRO A 336 4.63 5.89 -18.77
CA PRO A 336 4.77 6.93 -17.77
C PRO A 336 4.57 6.39 -16.35
N VAL A 337 5.36 6.90 -15.42
CA VAL A 337 5.27 6.58 -13.99
C VAL A 337 4.95 7.87 -13.23
N GLY A 338 4.03 7.77 -12.26
CA GLY A 338 3.66 8.88 -11.40
C GLY A 338 2.78 9.94 -12.06
N ALA A 339 2.57 11.03 -11.34
CA ALA A 339 1.71 12.14 -11.76
C ALA A 339 2.35 13.05 -12.82
N SER A 340 3.67 13.12 -12.86
CA SER A 340 4.43 13.89 -13.84
C SER A 340 4.29 13.35 -15.27
N LYS A 341 3.79 12.11 -15.42
CA LYS A 341 3.68 11.39 -16.69
C LYS A 341 4.99 11.24 -17.45
N THR A 342 6.11 11.33 -16.79
CA THR A 342 7.41 11.20 -17.44
C THR A 342 7.74 9.74 -17.67
N VAL A 343 8.30 9.46 -18.85
CA VAL A 343 8.81 8.15 -19.23
C VAL A 343 10.25 8.05 -18.73
N MET A 344 10.46 7.20 -17.71
CA MET A 344 11.80 7.01 -17.10
C MET A 344 12.72 6.12 -17.94
N GLU A 345 12.20 5.42 -18.93
CA GLU A 345 12.98 4.65 -19.89
C GLU A 345 12.45 4.92 -21.30
N PRO A 346 12.97 5.95 -21.98
CA PRO A 346 12.52 6.30 -23.33
C PRO A 346 12.90 5.25 -24.40
N ASN A 347 13.87 4.40 -24.11
CA ASN A 347 14.30 3.29 -24.96
C ASN A 347 14.24 1.97 -24.19
N PRO A 348 13.03 1.41 -24.00
CA PRO A 348 12.83 0.22 -23.20
C PRO A 348 13.65 -0.97 -23.70
N PRO A 349 14.39 -1.66 -22.83
CA PRO A 349 15.11 -2.88 -23.21
C PRO A 349 14.10 -4.01 -23.49
N ALA A 350 14.19 -4.60 -24.68
CA ALA A 350 13.28 -5.66 -25.10
C ALA A 350 13.40 -6.89 -24.18
N GLY A 351 12.23 -7.37 -23.69
CA GLY A 351 12.18 -8.61 -22.90
C GLY A 351 12.72 -8.52 -21.48
N LYS A 352 13.14 -7.32 -21.03
CA LYS A 352 13.58 -7.13 -19.64
C LYS A 352 12.40 -7.17 -18.69
N VAL A 353 12.49 -7.92 -17.58
CA VAL A 353 11.48 -7.88 -16.51
C VAL A 353 11.65 -6.62 -15.65
N GLY A 354 10.55 -6.11 -15.10
CA GLY A 354 10.57 -4.86 -14.33
C GLY A 354 11.12 -5.01 -12.92
N PHE A 355 11.06 -6.21 -12.34
CA PHE A 355 11.47 -6.45 -10.96
C PHE A 355 11.87 -7.90 -10.72
N ILE A 356 12.63 -8.13 -9.64
CA ILE A 356 13.05 -9.45 -9.16
C ILE A 356 12.78 -9.51 -7.65
N PRO A 357 12.06 -10.52 -7.14
CA PRO A 357 11.99 -10.78 -5.70
C PRO A 357 13.31 -11.45 -5.26
N VAL A 358 13.93 -10.88 -4.22
CA VAL A 358 15.18 -11.37 -3.63
C VAL A 358 14.91 -11.70 -2.16
N SER A 359 15.26 -12.90 -1.74
CA SER A 359 15.30 -13.29 -0.34
C SER A 359 16.62 -12.84 0.27
N PHE A 360 16.56 -12.00 1.28
CA PHE A 360 17.71 -11.48 2.02
C PHE A 360 17.72 -12.03 3.43
N GLN A 361 18.89 -12.47 3.87
CA GLN A 361 19.14 -12.95 5.23
C GLN A 361 20.45 -12.35 5.72
N ALA A 362 20.55 -12.00 7.00
CA ALA A 362 21.78 -11.51 7.60
C ALA A 362 21.94 -12.07 9.01
N THR A 363 23.16 -12.40 9.37
CA THR A 363 23.54 -12.87 10.72
C THR A 363 24.97 -12.47 11.01
N HIS A 364 25.41 -12.59 12.26
CA HIS A 364 26.78 -12.27 12.64
C HIS A 364 27.29 -13.23 13.73
N ASP A 365 28.62 -13.32 13.85
CA ASP A 365 29.31 -13.88 15.01
C ASP A 365 30.04 -12.77 15.79
N ASP A 366 31.00 -13.11 16.63
CA ASP A 366 31.75 -12.12 17.43
C ASP A 366 32.59 -11.18 16.56
N SER A 367 33.10 -11.62 15.43
CA SER A 367 34.08 -10.92 14.60
C SER A 367 33.59 -10.55 13.20
N LYS A 368 32.60 -11.26 12.69
CA LYS A 368 32.16 -11.18 11.31
C LYS A 368 30.67 -10.94 11.18
N ILE A 369 30.25 -10.42 10.03
CA ILE A 369 28.87 -10.32 9.57
C ILE A 369 28.72 -11.04 8.23
N TYR A 370 27.57 -11.63 8.03
CA TYR A 370 27.23 -12.43 6.87
C TYR A 370 25.93 -11.94 6.26
N PHE A 371 25.93 -11.77 4.92
CA PHE A 371 24.75 -11.39 4.15
C PHE A 371 24.51 -12.45 3.07
N ARG A 372 23.29 -13.01 3.04
CA ARG A 372 22.90 -14.00 2.05
C ARG A 372 21.75 -13.46 1.21
N PHE A 373 21.91 -13.59 -0.08
CA PHE A 373 20.92 -13.19 -1.09
C PHE A 373 20.56 -14.43 -1.92
N GLU A 374 19.25 -14.61 -2.15
CA GLU A 374 18.75 -15.71 -2.97
C GLU A 374 17.65 -15.19 -3.89
N TRP A 375 17.71 -15.53 -5.18
CA TRP A 375 16.69 -15.15 -6.16
C TRP A 375 16.63 -16.13 -7.32
N VAL A 376 15.49 -16.13 -8.04
CA VAL A 376 15.36 -16.83 -9.32
C VAL A 376 15.73 -15.85 -10.42
N PRO A 377 16.77 -16.14 -11.24
CA PRO A 377 17.14 -15.27 -12.34
C PRO A 377 16.00 -15.20 -13.37
N PRO A 378 15.61 -14.00 -13.79
CA PRO A 378 14.59 -13.85 -14.81
C PRO A 378 15.16 -14.24 -16.19
N LYS A 379 14.29 -14.64 -17.09
CA LYS A 379 14.63 -14.73 -18.49
C LYS A 379 14.54 -13.33 -19.09
N ASN A 380 15.67 -12.66 -19.23
CA ASN A 380 15.78 -11.35 -19.86
C ASN A 380 16.19 -11.47 -21.33
N GLY A 381 15.63 -10.61 -22.17
CA GLY A 381 16.05 -10.42 -23.55
C GLY A 381 17.20 -9.39 -23.70
N ASP A 382 17.87 -9.05 -22.62
CA ASP A 382 18.87 -7.99 -22.57
C ASP A 382 20.09 -8.27 -23.45
N LYS A 383 20.74 -7.20 -23.90
CA LYS A 383 22.03 -7.29 -24.56
C LYS A 383 23.10 -7.79 -23.57
N LYS A 384 23.90 -8.76 -23.98
CA LYS A 384 25.05 -9.24 -23.22
C LYS A 384 26.16 -8.18 -23.25
N LEU A 385 26.21 -7.32 -22.25
CA LEU A 385 27.14 -6.20 -22.16
C LEU A 385 28.39 -6.51 -21.31
N ASP A 386 28.33 -7.56 -20.50
CA ASP A 386 29.44 -8.06 -19.68
C ASP A 386 29.84 -9.46 -20.13
N ALA A 387 30.97 -9.59 -20.81
CA ALA A 387 31.42 -10.88 -21.33
C ALA A 387 31.88 -11.88 -20.24
N LYS A 388 32.09 -11.40 -19.01
CA LYS A 388 32.72 -12.19 -17.93
C LYS A 388 31.74 -12.58 -16.84
N ASN A 389 30.79 -11.68 -16.50
CA ASN A 389 29.94 -11.86 -15.35
C ASN A 389 28.48 -12.08 -15.76
N GLU A 390 27.97 -13.29 -15.56
CA GLU A 390 26.56 -13.57 -15.68
C GLU A 390 25.76 -12.73 -14.65
N VAL A 391 26.32 -12.65 -13.44
CA VAL A 391 25.74 -11.93 -12.31
C VAL A 391 26.77 -11.06 -11.62
N LYS A 392 26.35 -9.84 -11.22
CA LYS A 392 27.06 -9.00 -10.26
C LYS A 392 26.05 -8.51 -9.22
N LEU A 393 26.34 -8.72 -7.94
CA LEU A 393 25.53 -8.25 -6.83
C LEU A 393 26.37 -7.27 -6.01
N THR A 394 25.90 -6.04 -5.90
CA THR A 394 26.56 -4.97 -5.14
C THR A 394 25.67 -4.56 -3.97
N MET A 395 26.22 -4.54 -2.78
CA MET A 395 25.58 -3.95 -1.60
C MET A 395 26.39 -2.74 -1.16
N MET A 396 25.71 -1.68 -0.75
CA MET A 396 26.32 -0.51 -0.12
C MET A 396 25.59 -0.17 1.17
N PHE A 397 26.35 0.29 2.16
CA PHE A 397 25.78 0.74 3.44
C PHE A 397 26.60 1.91 4.01
N ASP A 398 25.96 2.76 4.80
CA ASP A 398 26.60 3.93 5.44
C ASP A 398 27.18 3.60 6.82
N GLY A 399 27.80 4.57 7.44
CA GLY A 399 28.42 4.48 8.77
C GLY A 399 27.46 4.64 9.97
N GLY A 400 26.16 4.44 9.74
CA GLY A 400 25.14 4.64 10.77
C GLY A 400 24.45 6.00 10.66
N GLY A 401 23.97 6.36 9.46
CA GLY A 401 23.28 7.61 9.15
C GLY A 401 24.23 8.78 8.86
N THR A 402 25.45 8.48 8.46
CA THR A 402 26.48 9.50 8.14
C THR A 402 26.31 10.11 6.74
N VAL A 403 25.62 9.41 5.83
CA VAL A 403 25.35 9.88 4.47
C VAL A 403 23.92 10.37 4.37
N GLU A 404 23.77 11.67 4.14
CA GLU A 404 22.45 12.30 3.98
C GLU A 404 21.68 11.69 2.82
N GLY A 405 20.44 11.27 3.07
CA GLY A 405 19.55 10.64 2.10
C GLY A 405 19.73 9.13 1.95
N SER A 406 20.75 8.51 2.55
CA SER A 406 20.92 7.05 2.52
C SER A 406 19.75 6.32 3.17
N GLU A 407 19.14 6.91 4.19
CA GLU A 407 17.93 6.42 4.86
C GLU A 407 16.68 6.42 3.96
N LEU A 408 16.67 7.25 2.92
CA LEU A 408 15.53 7.36 2.00
C LEU A 408 15.55 6.23 0.95
N ASN A 409 16.66 6.03 0.30
CA ASN A 409 16.75 5.27 -0.95
C ASN A 409 17.93 4.30 -1.05
N GLY A 410 18.71 4.15 0.03
CA GLY A 410 19.86 3.25 0.06
C GLY A 410 20.90 3.58 -1.03
N CYS A 411 21.43 2.54 -1.68
CA CYS A 411 22.49 2.71 -2.69
C CYS A 411 22.01 3.39 -3.98
N TRP A 412 20.75 3.28 -4.33
CA TRP A 412 20.25 3.85 -5.56
C TRP A 412 20.39 5.37 -5.60
N GLY A 413 19.97 6.07 -4.57
CA GLY A 413 20.09 7.52 -4.49
C GLY A 413 21.56 8.00 -4.45
N THR A 414 22.45 7.21 -3.89
CA THR A 414 23.88 7.52 -3.88
C THR A 414 24.49 7.50 -5.29
N CYS A 415 24.09 6.53 -6.12
CA CYS A 415 24.60 6.39 -7.49
C CYS A 415 23.79 7.15 -8.55
N HIS A 416 22.56 7.53 -8.24
CA HIS A 416 21.60 8.17 -9.14
C HIS A 416 21.04 9.48 -8.58
N VAL A 417 21.87 10.27 -7.91
CA VAL A 417 21.46 11.56 -7.32
C VAL A 417 21.07 12.56 -8.39
N ASP A 418 21.83 12.63 -9.48
CA ASP A 418 21.67 13.65 -10.51
C ASP A 418 20.66 13.27 -11.61
N LEU A 419 20.25 14.29 -12.39
CA LEU A 419 19.33 14.16 -13.51
C LEU A 419 20.03 13.88 -14.84
N LYS A 420 21.30 13.54 -14.83
CA LYS A 420 22.20 13.46 -15.99
C LYS A 420 21.63 12.73 -17.20
N THR A 421 20.83 11.71 -16.97
CA THR A 421 20.27 10.86 -18.01
C THR A 421 18.84 11.24 -18.41
N MET A 422 18.22 12.19 -17.70
CA MET A 422 16.86 12.63 -17.98
C MET A 422 16.85 13.70 -19.09
N LYS A 423 15.74 13.76 -19.86
CA LYS A 423 15.58 14.70 -20.96
C LYS A 423 15.79 16.16 -20.56
N ASP A 424 15.37 16.53 -19.36
CA ASP A 424 15.43 17.90 -18.85
C ASP A 424 16.63 18.11 -17.90
N ALA A 425 17.59 17.15 -17.88
CA ALA A 425 18.80 17.28 -17.09
C ALA A 425 19.63 18.47 -17.60
N LYS A 426 20.07 19.30 -16.66
CA LYS A 426 21.08 20.32 -16.93
C LYS A 426 22.39 19.63 -17.32
N ASP A 427 23.22 20.28 -18.15
CA ASP A 427 24.51 19.73 -18.57
C ASP A 427 25.36 19.36 -17.36
N ASP A 428 25.41 18.07 -17.11
CA ASP A 428 26.12 17.49 -15.98
C ASP A 428 26.99 16.35 -16.48
N LYS A 429 28.26 16.66 -16.75
CA LYS A 429 29.22 15.73 -17.34
C LYS A 429 29.73 14.69 -16.35
N LYS A 430 29.51 14.89 -15.04
CA LYS A 430 29.98 13.98 -14.00
C LYS A 430 28.80 13.51 -13.16
N THR A 431 28.78 12.23 -12.85
CA THR A 431 27.84 11.68 -11.86
C THR A 431 28.15 12.31 -10.50
N LYS A 432 27.13 12.86 -9.85
CA LYS A 432 27.21 13.31 -8.48
C LYS A 432 27.01 12.11 -7.55
N TYR A 433 27.98 11.84 -6.72
CA TYR A 433 27.85 10.83 -5.68
C TYR A 433 27.53 11.52 -4.33
N ILE A 434 28.36 11.41 -3.32
CA ILE A 434 28.10 11.96 -2.01
C ILE A 434 28.64 13.39 -1.91
N THR A 435 27.76 14.36 -1.77
CA THR A 435 28.18 15.76 -1.59
C THR A 435 28.82 15.95 -0.23
N GLY A 436 30.02 16.56 -0.21
CA GLY A 436 30.77 16.76 1.02
C GLY A 436 31.22 15.45 1.67
N ALA A 437 31.49 14.43 0.87
CA ALA A 437 32.05 13.18 1.35
C ALA A 437 33.35 13.38 2.11
N ASP A 438 33.51 12.66 3.21
CA ASP A 438 34.72 12.71 4.04
C ASP A 438 34.91 11.36 4.72
N LEU A 439 35.99 10.70 4.39
CA LEU A 439 36.35 9.40 4.95
C LEU A 439 36.70 9.48 6.43
N ALA A 440 37.23 10.61 6.91
CA ALA A 440 37.61 10.77 8.31
C ALA A 440 36.41 10.86 9.23
N THR A 441 35.32 11.49 8.78
CA THR A 441 34.06 11.58 9.51
C THR A 441 33.09 10.42 9.23
N GLY A 442 33.46 9.49 8.35
CA GLY A 442 32.60 8.37 7.96
C GLY A 442 31.48 8.75 6.98
N LYS A 443 31.55 9.91 6.33
CA LYS A 443 30.56 10.35 5.33
C LYS A 443 30.87 9.73 3.95
N PHE A 444 30.70 8.43 3.86
CA PHE A 444 30.85 7.63 2.64
C PHE A 444 29.99 6.38 2.72
N MET A 445 29.78 5.68 1.60
CA MET A 445 29.15 4.36 1.56
C MET A 445 30.22 3.29 1.40
N ASP A 446 30.23 2.32 2.28
CA ASP A 446 31.00 1.08 2.13
C ASP A 446 30.38 0.24 1.03
N LEU A 447 31.19 -0.32 0.12
CA LEU A 447 30.74 -1.05 -1.07
C LEU A 447 31.34 -2.43 -1.12
N ILE A 448 30.49 -3.44 -1.12
CA ILE A 448 30.88 -4.84 -1.34
C ILE A 448 30.20 -5.38 -2.60
N GLN A 449 30.95 -6.11 -3.46
CA GLN A 449 30.38 -6.67 -4.68
C GLN A 449 30.84 -8.09 -4.93
N TYR A 450 29.91 -8.97 -5.25
CA TYR A 450 30.14 -10.28 -5.86
C TYR A 450 30.15 -10.18 -7.39
N ARG A 451 31.08 -10.94 -8.04
CA ARG A 451 31.20 -11.08 -9.49
C ARG A 451 31.28 -12.55 -9.85
N SER A 452 30.42 -13.01 -10.76
CA SER A 452 30.33 -14.43 -11.12
C SER A 452 31.42 -14.89 -12.10
N GLY A 453 32.25 -13.96 -12.62
CA GLY A 453 33.30 -14.28 -13.57
C GLY A 453 34.38 -15.19 -12.98
N LYS A 454 34.78 -16.21 -13.75
CA LYS A 454 35.77 -17.19 -13.30
C LYS A 454 37.10 -16.52 -12.92
N GLY A 455 37.57 -16.81 -11.72
CA GLY A 455 38.84 -16.27 -11.19
C GLY A 455 38.79 -14.82 -10.74
N LEU A 456 37.59 -14.20 -10.70
CA LEU A 456 37.42 -12.86 -10.16
C LEU A 456 37.09 -12.94 -8.67
N GLY A 457 37.90 -12.26 -7.85
CA GLY A 457 37.57 -12.06 -6.42
C GLY A 457 36.42 -11.05 -6.21
N PRO A 458 35.94 -10.94 -4.98
CA PRO A 458 34.98 -9.89 -4.63
C PRO A 458 35.62 -8.49 -4.79
N VAL A 459 34.78 -7.49 -4.88
CA VAL A 459 35.17 -6.09 -4.79
C VAL A 459 34.91 -5.61 -3.38
N ASP A 460 35.92 -5.00 -2.77
CA ASP A 460 35.89 -4.35 -1.49
C ASP A 460 36.31 -2.88 -1.73
N GLY A 461 35.35 -1.96 -1.67
CA GLY A 461 35.53 -0.59 -2.06
C GLY A 461 34.60 0.36 -1.36
N TRP A 462 34.48 1.59 -1.86
CA TRP A 462 33.58 2.60 -1.29
C TRP A 462 33.10 3.62 -2.32
N VAL A 463 32.13 4.39 -1.93
CA VAL A 463 31.67 5.57 -2.68
C VAL A 463 31.77 6.79 -1.78
N ASP A 464 32.50 7.79 -2.24
CA ASP A 464 32.61 9.13 -1.66
C ASP A 464 32.17 10.18 -2.72
N SER A 465 32.98 11.14 -3.08
CA SER A 465 32.77 12.00 -4.25
C SER A 465 32.97 11.27 -5.58
N GLU A 466 33.56 10.11 -5.54
CA GLU A 466 33.81 9.19 -6.64
C GLU A 466 33.46 7.75 -6.21
N ARG A 467 33.49 6.83 -7.16
CA ARG A 467 33.28 5.40 -6.87
C ARG A 467 34.59 4.64 -6.99
N HIS A 468 35.03 4.08 -5.88
CA HIS A 468 36.23 3.27 -5.77
C HIS A 468 35.87 1.78 -5.73
N MET A 469 36.35 1.02 -6.71
CA MET A 469 36.03 -0.41 -6.86
C MET A 469 37.09 -1.34 -6.29
N ASP A 470 38.00 -0.82 -5.49
CA ASP A 470 39.06 -1.54 -4.79
C ASP A 470 39.61 -0.69 -3.63
N GLY A 471 40.48 -1.27 -2.82
CA GLY A 471 41.19 -0.57 -1.75
C GLY A 471 40.61 -0.76 -0.36
N GLY A 472 39.41 -1.34 -0.24
CA GLY A 472 38.84 -1.77 1.05
C GLY A 472 39.68 -2.92 1.64
N LYS A 473 39.61 -3.08 2.97
CA LYS A 473 40.36 -4.07 3.74
C LYS A 473 39.50 -4.82 4.76
N SER A 474 38.21 -4.92 4.50
CA SER A 474 37.23 -5.56 5.42
C SER A 474 37.38 -7.09 5.48
N GLN A 475 38.41 -7.66 4.89
CA GLN A 475 38.61 -9.10 4.74
C GLN A 475 37.42 -9.78 4.04
N LEU A 476 36.88 -9.10 3.05
CA LEU A 476 35.70 -9.52 2.32
C LEU A 476 35.93 -10.85 1.59
N LYS A 477 35.04 -11.80 1.84
CA LYS A 477 34.85 -12.99 0.99
C LYS A 477 33.46 -12.97 0.41
N ALA A 478 33.33 -13.45 -0.82
CA ALA A 478 32.02 -13.59 -1.44
C ALA A 478 31.97 -14.89 -2.24
N GLU A 479 30.95 -15.68 -2.02
CA GLU A 479 30.67 -16.90 -2.74
C GLU A 479 29.32 -16.81 -3.44
N GLY A 480 29.27 -17.25 -4.68
CA GLY A 480 28.03 -17.36 -5.43
C GLY A 480 27.91 -18.69 -6.13
N ARG A 481 26.73 -19.29 -6.06
CA ARG A 481 26.44 -20.57 -6.70
C ARG A 481 24.99 -20.66 -7.15
N LYS A 482 24.74 -21.56 -8.08
CA LYS A 482 23.38 -21.93 -8.47
C LYS A 482 22.91 -23.11 -7.64
N GLU A 483 21.75 -22.97 -7.02
CA GLU A 483 21.04 -24.03 -6.31
C GLU A 483 19.71 -24.30 -7.05
N GLY A 484 19.68 -25.36 -7.85
CA GLY A 484 18.56 -25.59 -8.76
C GLY A 484 18.41 -24.46 -9.77
N ASN A 485 17.28 -23.76 -9.74
CA ASN A 485 16.99 -22.60 -10.60
C ASN A 485 17.28 -21.24 -9.95
N LYS A 486 17.90 -21.24 -8.77
CA LYS A 486 18.18 -20.02 -8.00
C LYS A 486 19.67 -19.69 -7.99
N TRP A 487 19.98 -18.41 -7.96
CA TRP A 487 21.27 -17.92 -7.51
C TRP A 487 21.28 -17.74 -6.01
N VAL A 488 22.37 -18.12 -5.36
CA VAL A 488 22.65 -17.85 -3.94
C VAL A 488 24.00 -17.17 -3.88
N VAL A 489 24.07 -15.98 -3.28
CA VAL A 489 25.30 -15.23 -3.04
C VAL A 489 25.43 -14.94 -1.55
N ILE A 490 26.60 -15.24 -0.99
CA ILE A 490 26.89 -15.00 0.42
C ILE A 490 28.14 -14.13 0.52
N PHE A 491 28.05 -13.05 1.29
CA PHE A 491 29.17 -12.22 1.71
C PHE A 491 29.55 -12.57 3.15
N GLU A 492 30.84 -12.64 3.42
CA GLU A 492 31.46 -12.68 4.74
C GLU A 492 32.43 -11.51 4.84
N ARG A 493 32.30 -10.67 5.87
CA ARG A 493 33.27 -9.60 6.12
C ARG A 493 33.51 -9.38 7.62
N ALA A 494 34.68 -8.80 7.97
CA ALA A 494 34.98 -8.42 9.33
C ALA A 494 34.07 -7.26 9.80
N LYS A 495 33.52 -7.35 11.03
CA LYS A 495 32.74 -6.25 11.63
C LYS A 495 33.60 -5.04 11.95
N ALA A 496 34.84 -5.23 12.31
CA ALA A 496 35.77 -4.13 12.63
C ALA A 496 36.11 -3.23 11.41
N GLY A 497 35.74 -3.68 10.17
CA GLY A 497 36.25 -3.06 8.96
C GLY A 497 37.74 -3.38 8.77
N GLY A 498 38.45 -2.60 8.00
CA GLY A 498 39.87 -2.87 7.73
C GLY A 498 40.70 -1.65 7.43
N GLY A 499 40.11 -0.52 7.30
CA GLY A 499 40.82 0.71 6.98
C GLY A 499 40.03 1.73 6.18
N LYS A 500 40.71 2.40 5.27
CA LYS A 500 40.09 3.43 4.43
C LYS A 500 38.97 2.83 3.58
N GLY A 501 37.79 3.42 3.64
CA GLY A 501 36.65 2.98 2.83
C GLY A 501 35.79 1.89 3.48
N ASP A 502 36.17 1.39 4.67
CA ASP A 502 35.41 0.37 5.40
C ASP A 502 34.75 0.95 6.64
N HIS A 503 33.47 0.72 6.82
CA HIS A 503 32.80 1.01 8.08
C HIS A 503 32.95 -0.12 9.10
N ALA A 504 33.22 0.24 10.35
CA ALA A 504 33.05 -0.69 11.45
C ALA A 504 31.56 -0.88 11.73
N ILE A 505 31.13 -2.14 11.90
CA ILE A 505 29.74 -2.51 12.21
C ILE A 505 29.67 -2.89 13.68
N THR A 506 28.96 -2.07 14.45
CA THR A 506 28.88 -2.13 15.92
C THR A 506 27.44 -2.21 16.42
N PRO A 507 27.16 -2.82 17.57
CA PRO A 507 25.78 -3.00 18.07
C PRO A 507 25.06 -1.69 18.44
N ASP A 508 25.79 -0.59 18.65
CA ASP A 508 25.22 0.71 19.02
C ASP A 508 24.57 1.46 17.85
N LYS A 509 24.88 1.07 16.61
CA LYS A 509 24.44 1.78 15.41
C LYS A 509 23.36 1.04 14.63
N VAL A 510 22.66 1.79 13.79
CA VAL A 510 21.76 1.31 12.73
C VAL A 510 22.29 1.81 11.41
N TYR A 511 22.49 0.90 10.47
CA TYR A 511 23.09 1.16 9.16
C TYR A 511 22.04 1.23 8.09
N ASN A 512 22.05 2.28 7.26
CA ASN A 512 21.22 2.32 6.06
C ASN A 512 21.93 1.58 4.92
N PHE A 513 21.21 0.75 4.22
CA PHE A 513 21.76 -0.01 3.10
C PHE A 513 20.82 -0.14 1.93
N GLY A 514 21.39 -0.50 0.80
CA GLY A 514 20.68 -0.93 -0.38
C GLY A 514 21.58 -1.81 -1.23
N PHE A 515 21.02 -2.45 -2.24
CA PHE A 515 21.79 -3.28 -3.14
C PHE A 515 21.31 -3.19 -4.59
N ALA A 516 22.19 -3.54 -5.50
CA ALA A 516 21.97 -3.54 -6.94
C ALA A 516 22.35 -4.89 -7.54
N LEU A 517 21.57 -5.38 -8.50
CA LEU A 517 21.71 -6.67 -9.12
C LEU A 517 21.78 -6.53 -10.64
N HIS A 518 22.91 -6.90 -11.23
CA HIS A 518 23.04 -7.15 -12.67
C HIS A 518 22.81 -8.63 -12.93
N GLU A 519 21.89 -8.93 -13.83
CA GLU A 519 21.53 -10.27 -14.27
C GLU A 519 21.81 -10.48 -15.74
N ASP A 520 22.01 -11.74 -16.13
CA ASP A 520 22.08 -12.15 -17.52
C ASP A 520 23.13 -11.39 -18.35
N TYR A 521 24.34 -11.23 -17.79
CA TYR A 521 25.46 -10.54 -18.42
C TYR A 521 25.21 -9.06 -18.73
N THR A 522 24.30 -8.42 -18.02
CA THR A 522 24.07 -6.97 -18.17
C THR A 522 25.15 -6.13 -17.50
N ASN A 523 25.26 -4.88 -17.90
CA ASN A 523 26.22 -3.92 -17.36
C ASN A 523 25.65 -2.50 -17.35
N ALA A 524 26.39 -1.57 -16.75
CA ALA A 524 26.04 -0.15 -16.64
C ALA A 524 24.64 0.04 -16.03
N ARG A 525 23.75 0.81 -16.64
CA ARG A 525 22.41 1.13 -16.15
C ARG A 525 21.40 -0.04 -16.17
N PHE A 526 21.73 -1.15 -16.82
CA PHE A 526 20.82 -2.29 -16.99
C PHE A 526 20.82 -3.22 -15.77
N HIS A 527 20.65 -2.67 -14.58
CA HIS A 527 20.59 -3.38 -13.31
C HIS A 527 19.27 -3.12 -12.58
N TYR A 528 19.01 -3.91 -11.56
CA TYR A 528 17.91 -3.73 -10.63
C TYR A 528 18.44 -3.14 -9.34
N VAL A 529 17.62 -2.34 -8.63
CA VAL A 529 17.99 -1.71 -7.37
C VAL A 529 16.96 -2.00 -6.29
N SER A 530 17.40 -2.11 -5.05
CA SER A 530 16.51 -2.05 -3.90
C SER A 530 16.23 -0.60 -3.51
N LEU A 531 15.11 -0.39 -2.83
CA LEU A 531 14.92 0.81 -2.01
C LEU A 531 15.84 0.77 -0.79
N GLY A 532 15.82 1.83 0.04
CA GLY A 532 16.60 1.89 1.27
C GLY A 532 16.03 0.99 2.36
N TYR A 533 16.90 0.20 2.97
CA TYR A 533 16.65 -0.63 4.13
C TYR A 533 17.62 -0.26 5.25
N GLN A 534 17.34 -0.77 6.45
CA GLN A 534 18.18 -0.57 7.62
C GLN A 534 18.51 -1.91 8.26
N PHE A 535 19.68 -2.01 8.90
CA PHE A 535 20.00 -3.14 9.76
C PHE A 535 20.71 -2.69 11.04
N GLY A 536 20.56 -3.47 12.09
CA GLY A 536 21.30 -3.32 13.34
C GLY A 536 21.61 -4.68 13.93
N LEU A 537 22.68 -4.77 14.74
CA LEU A 537 23.09 -6.01 15.37
C LEU A 537 22.36 -6.19 16.71
N ASP A 538 21.69 -7.34 16.90
CA ASP A 538 20.98 -7.74 18.11
C ASP A 538 20.05 -6.64 18.67
N LYS A 539 19.47 -5.85 17.77
CA LYS A 539 18.54 -4.77 18.11
C LYS A 539 17.16 -5.12 17.62
N PRO A 540 16.17 -5.21 18.52
CA PRO A 540 14.79 -5.39 18.10
C PRO A 540 14.36 -4.23 17.20
N SER A 541 13.53 -4.54 16.22
CA SER A 541 13.02 -3.55 15.27
C SER A 541 12.41 -2.35 16.00
N PRO A 542 12.78 -1.11 15.63
CA PRO A 542 12.15 0.09 16.16
C PRO A 542 10.71 0.30 15.60
N GLY A 543 10.04 -0.73 15.09
CA GLY A 543 8.73 -0.64 14.46
C GLY A 543 8.78 -0.15 13.01
N VAL A 544 9.95 -0.15 12.37
CA VAL A 544 10.12 0.34 10.99
C VAL A 544 10.13 -0.85 10.04
N LYS A 545 9.26 -0.86 9.05
CA LYS A 545 9.11 -1.97 8.10
C LYS A 545 10.36 -2.33 7.31
N ASN A 546 11.17 -1.35 6.96
CA ASN A 546 12.40 -1.53 6.21
C ASN A 546 13.62 -1.83 7.10
N TYR A 547 13.42 -2.29 8.34
CA TYR A 547 14.47 -2.66 9.28
C TYR A 547 14.67 -4.18 9.35
N ILE A 548 15.92 -4.59 9.53
CA ILE A 548 16.34 -5.98 9.67
C ILE A 548 17.17 -6.11 10.95
N ASP A 549 16.68 -6.93 11.86
CA ASP A 549 17.42 -7.32 13.06
C ASP A 549 18.40 -8.45 12.69
N VAL A 550 19.71 -8.14 12.75
CA VAL A 550 20.77 -9.08 12.45
C VAL A 550 21.19 -9.75 13.74
N GLN A 551 20.67 -10.94 13.98
CA GLN A 551 20.90 -11.69 15.20
C GLN A 551 22.20 -12.50 15.12
N LYS A 552 22.85 -12.65 16.29
CA LYS A 552 24.05 -13.49 16.45
C LYS A 552 23.69 -14.97 16.34
N GLN A 553 24.54 -15.73 15.64
CA GLN A 553 24.54 -17.21 15.63
C GLN A 553 25.83 -17.78 16.17
#